data_51c15a79ca297abdcac9ece3278dbf09
#
_entry.id   51c15a79ca297abdcac9ece3278dbf09
#
_cell.length_a   1.000
_cell.length_b   1.000
_cell.length_c   1.000
_cell.angle_alpha   90.00
_cell.angle_beta   90.00
_cell.angle_gamma   90.00
#
_symmetry.space_group_name_H-M   'P 1'
#
loop_
_entity.id
_entity.type
_entity.pdbx_description
1 polymer ?
#
loop_
_entity_poly.entity_id
_entity_poly.type
_entity_poly.pdbx_seq_one_letter_code
_entity_poly.pdbx_strand_id
1 'polypeptide(L)'
;MALKITVIGTGYLGATHAAAMAELGFEVLGLDVVPEKIEMLQRGEVPMYEPGLEELLRKHVAGIEGSTGRLRFTMDWAEAGAFGDVHFVCVNTPQKHGEYACDMSYVDSAFESLAPHLHGPALVVGKSTVPVGSAARLAERLAELAPAGEDAELAWNPEFLREGFAVNDTLHPDRIVVGVRSERAEKLLREVYVTPVAEGSPFVVTDFPTAELVKTSANSFLATKISFINAMAEVCEAADGDVAKLAEAIGHDERIGKKFLRAGIGFGGGCLPKDIRAFMARAGELGADQALTFLREVDTINMRRRGQMVEMAREALGGGSFLGKRVAVLGATFKPDSDDVRDSPALNVAGQIHLQGGQVTVYDPKGMANARRLFPTLGYADTATQAVRGADVVLHLTEWREFRELDPAVLGEAVTSRVLLDGRNALDPEVWRRAGWTYRAMGRPTA
;
A
#
# COMPACT_ATOMS: atom_id res chain seq x y z
N MET A 1 -21.83 28.50 -6.59
CA MET A 1 -20.37 28.64 -6.31
C MET A 1 -19.76 27.28 -6.55
N ALA A 2 -18.52 27.21 -7.01
CA ALA A 2 -17.83 25.91 -7.10
C ALA A 2 -17.62 25.34 -5.68
N LEU A 3 -17.79 24.02 -5.52
CA LEU A 3 -17.55 23.35 -4.24
C LEU A 3 -16.09 23.54 -3.79
N LYS A 4 -15.91 23.78 -2.49
CA LYS A 4 -14.60 23.81 -1.83
C LYS A 4 -14.37 22.52 -1.05
N ILE A 5 -13.16 21.99 -1.12
CA ILE A 5 -12.82 20.72 -0.52
C ILE A 5 -11.74 20.90 0.54
N THR A 6 -11.98 20.36 1.74
CA THR A 6 -10.94 20.20 2.76
C THR A 6 -10.48 18.75 2.78
N VAL A 7 -9.17 18.51 2.90
CA VAL A 7 -8.59 17.16 3.04
C VAL A 7 -7.82 17.09 4.35
N ILE A 8 -8.28 16.26 5.28
CA ILE A 8 -7.75 16.11 6.64
C ILE A 8 -6.89 14.87 6.74
N GLY A 9 -5.63 15.06 7.14
CA GLY A 9 -4.60 14.06 7.12
C GLY A 9 -3.94 13.98 5.75
N THR A 10 -2.80 14.65 5.58
CA THR A 10 -2.02 14.73 4.32
C THR A 10 -0.89 13.70 4.30
N GLY A 11 -1.17 12.47 4.74
CA GLY A 11 -0.34 11.31 4.48
C GLY A 11 -0.45 10.87 3.01
N TYR A 12 -0.06 9.63 2.73
CA TYR A 12 -0.04 9.09 1.37
C TYR A 12 -1.39 9.30 0.63
N LEU A 13 -2.48 8.86 1.25
CA LEU A 13 -3.82 9.00 0.68
C LEU A 13 -4.23 10.48 0.54
N GLY A 14 -4.09 11.26 1.62
CA GLY A 14 -4.65 12.61 1.65
C GLY A 14 -3.88 13.61 0.79
N ALA A 15 -2.54 13.56 0.73
CA ALA A 15 -1.77 14.43 -0.14
C ALA A 15 -2.10 14.16 -1.62
N THR A 16 -2.19 12.88 -2.00
CA THR A 16 -2.59 12.48 -3.36
C THR A 16 -4.01 12.94 -3.68
N HIS A 17 -4.95 12.73 -2.74
CA HIS A 17 -6.36 13.14 -2.93
C HIS A 17 -6.48 14.67 -3.06
N ALA A 18 -5.79 15.44 -2.21
CA ALA A 18 -5.81 16.91 -2.27
C ALA A 18 -5.29 17.43 -3.61
N ALA A 19 -4.16 16.90 -4.06
CA ALA A 19 -3.57 17.30 -5.35
C ALA A 19 -4.47 16.91 -6.54
N ALA A 20 -5.06 15.71 -6.51
CA ALA A 20 -5.99 15.26 -7.55
C ALA A 20 -7.29 16.07 -7.59
N MET A 21 -7.86 16.45 -6.44
CA MET A 21 -9.04 17.32 -6.41
C MET A 21 -8.74 18.71 -6.97
N ALA A 22 -7.54 19.25 -6.70
CA ALA A 22 -7.09 20.51 -7.32
C ALA A 22 -6.92 20.39 -8.84
N GLU A 23 -6.43 19.23 -9.33
CA GLU A 23 -6.34 18.92 -10.77
C GLU A 23 -7.74 18.86 -11.42
N LEU A 24 -8.72 18.28 -10.73
CA LEU A 24 -10.12 18.23 -11.17
C LEU A 24 -10.82 19.60 -11.13
N GLY A 25 -10.14 20.65 -10.63
CA GLY A 25 -10.59 22.03 -10.71
C GLY A 25 -11.16 22.63 -9.44
N PHE A 26 -11.16 21.88 -8.33
CA PHE A 26 -11.66 22.37 -7.04
C PHE A 26 -10.64 23.29 -6.34
N GLU A 27 -11.15 24.18 -5.47
CA GLU A 27 -10.35 24.85 -4.46
C GLU A 27 -10.16 23.89 -3.27
N VAL A 28 -8.91 23.63 -2.89
CA VAL A 28 -8.58 22.59 -1.91
C VAL A 28 -7.74 23.15 -0.77
N LEU A 29 -8.09 22.79 0.47
CA LEU A 29 -7.32 23.04 1.67
C LEU A 29 -6.93 21.72 2.33
N GLY A 30 -5.65 21.39 2.33
CA GLY A 30 -5.11 20.25 3.06
C GLY A 30 -4.80 20.61 4.52
N LEU A 31 -5.15 19.74 5.46
CA LEU A 31 -4.83 19.89 6.87
C LEU A 31 -4.05 18.69 7.38
N ASP A 32 -2.97 18.94 8.11
CA ASP A 32 -2.25 17.90 8.89
C ASP A 32 -1.76 18.52 10.22
N VAL A 33 -1.50 17.68 11.20
CA VAL A 33 -1.02 18.08 12.53
C VAL A 33 0.51 18.06 12.65
N VAL A 34 1.23 17.64 11.61
CA VAL A 34 2.69 17.52 11.58
C VAL A 34 3.29 18.72 10.85
N PRO A 35 3.97 19.66 11.57
CA PRO A 35 4.47 20.91 10.97
C PRO A 35 5.41 20.66 9.79
N GLU A 36 6.37 19.75 9.93
CA GLU A 36 7.39 19.48 8.92
C GLU A 36 6.75 18.97 7.62
N LYS A 37 5.67 18.20 7.72
CA LYS A 37 4.93 17.72 6.56
C LYS A 37 4.21 18.86 5.84
N ILE A 38 3.56 19.75 6.59
CA ILE A 38 2.90 20.94 6.04
C ILE A 38 3.90 21.86 5.34
N GLU A 39 5.06 22.11 5.96
CA GLU A 39 6.12 22.90 5.35
C GLU A 39 6.64 22.30 4.04
N MET A 40 6.82 20.99 3.96
CA MET A 40 7.22 20.31 2.73
C MET A 40 6.15 20.48 1.64
N LEU A 41 4.90 20.18 1.96
CA LEU A 41 3.79 20.27 1.01
C LEU A 41 3.57 21.70 0.51
N GLN A 42 3.74 22.72 1.36
CA GLN A 42 3.68 24.14 0.95
C GLN A 42 4.79 24.53 -0.03
N ARG A 43 5.92 23.82 -0.03
CA ARG A 43 6.98 23.99 -1.03
C ARG A 43 6.78 23.13 -2.29
N GLY A 44 5.67 22.37 -2.36
CA GLY A 44 5.42 21.43 -3.45
C GLY A 44 6.31 20.17 -3.39
N GLU A 45 6.85 19.87 -2.22
CA GLU A 45 7.65 18.67 -1.95
C GLU A 45 6.77 17.57 -1.34
N VAL A 46 7.07 16.32 -1.65
CA VAL A 46 6.30 15.17 -1.14
C VAL A 46 7.02 14.48 0.03
N PRO A 47 6.31 14.19 1.14
CA PRO A 47 6.91 13.47 2.27
C PRO A 47 7.04 11.94 2.04
N MET A 48 6.65 11.44 0.85
CA MET A 48 6.73 10.04 0.43
C MET A 48 6.97 9.95 -1.07
N TYR A 49 7.43 8.81 -1.57
CA TYR A 49 7.59 8.61 -3.00
C TYR A 49 6.29 8.12 -3.66
N GLU A 50 5.74 8.93 -4.55
CA GLU A 50 4.63 8.58 -5.44
C GLU A 50 4.86 9.22 -6.82
N PRO A 51 4.92 8.43 -7.91
CA PRO A 51 5.11 8.97 -9.26
C PRO A 51 4.05 10.00 -9.64
N GLY A 52 4.50 11.16 -10.13
CA GLY A 52 3.64 12.25 -10.60
C GLY A 52 3.04 13.15 -9.50
N LEU A 53 3.13 12.77 -8.22
CA LEU A 53 2.53 13.56 -7.14
C LEU A 53 3.25 14.90 -6.92
N GLU A 54 4.58 14.92 -6.96
CA GLU A 54 5.35 16.16 -6.79
C GLU A 54 5.06 17.17 -7.91
N GLU A 55 4.95 16.70 -9.16
CA GLU A 55 4.60 17.54 -10.30
C GLU A 55 3.20 18.14 -10.14
N LEU A 56 2.26 17.32 -9.65
CA LEU A 56 0.88 17.74 -9.42
C LEU A 56 0.78 18.77 -8.28
N LEU A 57 1.53 18.56 -7.18
CA LEU A 57 1.63 19.54 -6.10
C LEU A 57 2.18 20.87 -6.60
N ARG A 58 3.31 20.87 -7.30
CA ARG A 58 3.92 22.09 -7.85
C ARG A 58 2.99 22.85 -8.80
N LYS A 59 2.16 22.13 -9.55
CA LYS A 59 1.16 22.70 -10.45
C LYS A 59 0.05 23.45 -9.71
N HIS A 60 -0.29 23.07 -8.48
CA HIS A 60 -1.48 23.56 -7.80
C HIS A 60 -1.23 24.30 -6.49
N VAL A 61 -0.09 24.08 -5.81
CA VAL A 61 0.17 24.72 -4.52
C VAL A 61 0.33 26.24 -4.66
N ALA A 62 -0.42 26.98 -3.85
CA ALA A 62 -0.37 28.43 -3.82
C ALA A 62 1.01 28.95 -3.36
N GLY A 63 1.48 30.04 -3.99
CA GLY A 63 2.78 30.64 -3.68
C GLY A 63 3.95 30.07 -4.48
N ILE A 64 3.75 29.02 -5.28
CA ILE A 64 4.74 28.51 -6.24
C ILE A 64 4.55 29.24 -7.57
N GLU A 65 5.63 29.71 -8.17
CA GLU A 65 5.60 30.41 -9.45
C GLU A 65 5.03 29.52 -10.57
N GLY A 66 4.06 30.03 -11.30
CA GLY A 66 3.37 29.29 -12.38
C GLY A 66 2.30 28.31 -11.92
N SER A 67 2.04 28.19 -10.62
CA SER A 67 0.97 27.33 -10.10
C SER A 67 -0.42 27.94 -10.30
N THR A 68 -1.47 27.09 -10.25
CA THR A 68 -2.86 27.56 -10.31
C THR A 68 -3.33 28.21 -9.00
N GLY A 69 -2.63 27.98 -7.88
CA GLY A 69 -2.98 28.45 -6.54
C GLY A 69 -4.21 27.80 -5.92
N ARG A 70 -4.72 26.70 -6.51
CA ARG A 70 -5.93 26.03 -6.05
C ARG A 70 -5.74 25.18 -4.80
N LEU A 71 -4.51 24.81 -4.43
CA LEU A 71 -4.19 23.98 -3.29
C LEU A 71 -3.41 24.76 -2.25
N ARG A 72 -3.87 24.75 -1.02
CA ARG A 72 -3.17 25.31 0.15
C ARG A 72 -3.12 24.29 1.27
N PHE A 73 -2.23 24.51 2.23
CA PHE A 73 -2.09 23.64 3.41
C PHE A 73 -2.11 24.47 4.68
N THR A 74 -2.71 23.91 5.75
CA THR A 74 -2.86 24.54 7.06
C THR A 74 -2.72 23.53 8.20
N MET A 75 -2.56 24.05 9.40
CA MET A 75 -2.67 23.28 10.67
C MET A 75 -3.89 23.76 11.49
N ASP A 76 -4.61 24.77 10.99
CA ASP A 76 -5.71 25.39 11.71
C ASP A 76 -7.06 24.72 11.39
N TRP A 77 -7.63 24.08 12.41
CA TRP A 77 -8.93 23.41 12.33
C TRP A 77 -10.09 24.36 12.08
N ALA A 78 -10.00 25.60 12.62
CA ALA A 78 -11.05 26.60 12.41
C ALA A 78 -11.06 27.06 10.95
N GLU A 79 -9.88 27.30 10.36
CA GLU A 79 -9.76 27.57 8.92
C GLU A 79 -10.32 26.40 8.09
N ALA A 80 -9.96 25.18 8.43
CA ALA A 80 -10.39 23.98 7.70
C ALA A 80 -11.91 23.79 7.75
N GLY A 81 -12.52 23.93 8.92
CA GLY A 81 -13.98 23.80 9.09
C GLY A 81 -14.78 24.89 8.38
N ALA A 82 -14.27 26.12 8.36
CA ALA A 82 -14.91 27.24 7.68
C ALA A 82 -14.71 27.26 6.16
N PHE A 83 -13.69 26.55 5.64
CA PHE A 83 -13.32 26.60 4.22
C PHE A 83 -14.16 25.67 3.34
N GLY A 84 -14.33 24.40 3.75
CA GLY A 84 -14.87 23.35 2.89
C GLY A 84 -16.39 23.21 2.94
N ASP A 85 -17.00 22.91 1.79
CA ASP A 85 -18.36 22.37 1.71
C ASP A 85 -18.34 20.86 1.92
N VAL A 86 -17.21 20.21 1.52
CA VAL A 86 -16.94 18.79 1.65
C VAL A 86 -15.57 18.58 2.31
N HIS A 87 -15.55 17.80 3.41
CA HIS A 87 -14.35 17.54 4.21
C HIS A 87 -13.97 16.06 4.14
N PHE A 88 -12.92 15.71 3.40
CA PHE A 88 -12.41 14.35 3.30
C PHE A 88 -11.47 14.02 4.46
N VAL A 89 -11.78 13.01 5.25
CA VAL A 89 -10.94 12.51 6.35
C VAL A 89 -10.12 11.33 5.83
N CYS A 90 -8.79 11.56 5.69
CA CYS A 90 -7.82 10.65 5.07
C CYS A 90 -6.71 10.22 6.06
N VAL A 91 -7.00 10.20 7.35
CA VAL A 91 -6.03 9.88 8.40
C VAL A 91 -5.71 8.39 8.44
N ASN A 92 -4.54 8.05 8.99
CA ASN A 92 -4.10 6.66 9.12
C ASN A 92 -4.98 5.86 10.09
N THR A 93 -5.08 4.55 9.83
CA THR A 93 -5.73 3.55 10.69
C THR A 93 -4.76 2.40 10.92
N PRO A 94 -3.73 2.60 11.76
CA PRO A 94 -2.74 1.55 12.03
C PRO A 94 -3.37 0.41 12.84
N GLN A 95 -2.68 -0.73 12.88
CA GLN A 95 -3.02 -1.82 13.79
C GLN A 95 -2.61 -1.43 15.21
N LYS A 96 -3.42 -1.74 16.20
CA LYS A 96 -3.06 -1.59 17.61
C LYS A 96 -1.84 -2.45 17.95
N HIS A 97 -0.97 -1.92 18.80
CA HIS A 97 0.22 -2.65 19.19
C HIS A 97 -0.14 -3.93 19.94
N GLY A 98 0.34 -5.08 19.44
CA GLY A 98 0.11 -6.40 20.05
C GLY A 98 -1.27 -7.01 19.77
N GLU A 99 -2.13 -6.36 19.00
CA GLU A 99 -3.48 -6.84 18.68
C GLU A 99 -3.73 -6.81 17.17
N TYR A 100 -4.74 -7.55 16.69
CA TYR A 100 -5.19 -7.47 15.30
C TYR A 100 -6.15 -6.31 15.05
N ALA A 101 -6.72 -5.75 16.08
CA ALA A 101 -7.69 -4.65 16.00
C ALA A 101 -7.08 -3.37 15.40
N CYS A 102 -7.92 -2.61 14.71
CA CYS A 102 -7.59 -1.29 14.17
C CYS A 102 -7.54 -0.25 15.29
N ASP A 103 -6.55 0.65 15.26
CA ASP A 103 -6.51 1.84 16.10
C ASP A 103 -7.32 2.96 15.45
N MET A 104 -8.47 3.27 16.07
CA MET A 104 -9.39 4.30 15.60
C MET A 104 -9.08 5.69 16.15
N SER A 105 -8.11 5.82 17.05
CA SER A 105 -7.84 7.10 17.76
C SER A 105 -7.56 8.28 16.83
N TYR A 106 -6.88 8.03 15.72
CA TYR A 106 -6.59 9.06 14.71
C TYR A 106 -7.86 9.54 13.99
N VAL A 107 -8.76 8.62 13.66
CA VAL A 107 -10.03 8.94 13.01
C VAL A 107 -10.92 9.69 13.99
N ASP A 108 -11.08 9.17 15.21
CA ASP A 108 -11.90 9.80 16.25
C ASP A 108 -11.40 11.22 16.56
N SER A 109 -10.09 11.40 16.74
CA SER A 109 -9.48 12.71 16.97
C SER A 109 -9.71 13.69 15.81
N ALA A 110 -9.63 13.22 14.55
CA ALA A 110 -9.88 14.07 13.40
C ALA A 110 -11.33 14.57 13.36
N PHE A 111 -12.30 13.70 13.63
CA PHE A 111 -13.72 14.08 13.72
C PHE A 111 -13.99 15.02 14.90
N GLU A 112 -13.44 14.72 16.08
CA GLU A 112 -13.62 15.55 17.28
C GLU A 112 -12.96 16.93 17.15
N SER A 113 -11.85 17.03 16.40
CA SER A 113 -11.19 18.32 16.15
C SER A 113 -11.88 19.15 15.07
N LEU A 114 -12.47 18.51 14.04
CA LEU A 114 -13.17 19.22 12.97
C LEU A 114 -14.57 19.69 13.40
N ALA A 115 -15.35 18.82 14.04
CA ALA A 115 -16.77 19.02 14.29
C ALA A 115 -17.13 20.35 14.96
N PRO A 116 -16.40 20.85 16.00
CA PRO A 116 -16.70 22.13 16.65
C PRO A 116 -16.62 23.36 15.70
N HIS A 117 -16.00 23.22 14.54
CA HIS A 117 -15.81 24.28 13.57
C HIS A 117 -16.80 24.23 12.39
N LEU A 118 -17.73 23.27 12.40
CA LEU A 118 -18.79 23.15 11.39
C LEU A 118 -20.02 23.92 11.84
N HIS A 119 -20.11 25.21 11.46
CA HIS A 119 -21.18 26.11 11.86
C HIS A 119 -22.37 26.17 10.90
N GLY A 120 -22.27 25.52 9.73
CA GLY A 120 -23.30 25.46 8.71
C GLY A 120 -23.34 24.09 8.03
N PRO A 121 -24.25 23.93 7.04
CA PRO A 121 -24.37 22.67 6.33
C PRO A 121 -23.05 22.22 5.70
N ALA A 122 -22.56 21.04 6.06
CA ALA A 122 -21.30 20.47 5.58
C ALA A 122 -21.44 18.96 5.34
N LEU A 123 -20.60 18.41 4.46
CA LEU A 123 -20.48 16.97 4.29
C LEU A 123 -19.09 16.52 4.72
N VAL A 124 -19.00 15.70 5.76
CA VAL A 124 -17.77 15.04 6.17
C VAL A 124 -17.72 13.66 5.50
N VAL A 125 -16.61 13.32 4.87
CA VAL A 125 -16.45 12.09 4.07
C VAL A 125 -15.28 11.28 4.61
N GLY A 126 -15.54 10.16 5.25
CA GLY A 126 -14.50 9.24 5.68
C GLY A 126 -13.95 8.44 4.49
N LYS A 127 -12.62 8.48 4.29
CA LYS A 127 -11.93 7.68 3.25
C LYS A 127 -11.07 6.57 3.85
N SER A 128 -10.70 6.67 5.11
CA SER A 128 -9.87 5.68 5.78
C SER A 128 -10.53 4.30 5.84
N THR A 129 -9.72 3.24 5.83
CA THR A 129 -10.22 1.87 6.04
C THR A 129 -10.50 1.69 7.54
N VAL A 130 -11.75 1.44 7.90
CA VAL A 130 -12.22 1.32 9.29
C VAL A 130 -12.99 0.02 9.51
N PRO A 131 -13.10 -0.45 10.76
CA PRO A 131 -13.99 -1.56 11.12
C PRO A 131 -15.45 -1.22 10.83
N VAL A 132 -16.21 -2.19 10.29
CA VAL A 132 -17.64 -2.02 10.02
C VAL A 132 -18.42 -1.57 11.25
N GLY A 133 -19.30 -0.56 11.07
CA GLY A 133 -20.05 0.12 12.13
C GLY A 133 -19.40 1.42 12.62
N SER A 134 -18.19 1.74 12.18
CA SER A 134 -17.50 2.98 12.56
C SER A 134 -18.21 4.22 12.00
N ALA A 135 -18.63 4.19 10.74
CA ALA A 135 -19.30 5.33 10.11
C ALA A 135 -20.61 5.71 10.80
N ALA A 136 -21.41 4.73 11.23
CA ALA A 136 -22.65 5.00 11.96
C ALA A 136 -22.38 5.73 13.29
N ARG A 137 -21.41 5.24 14.07
CA ARG A 137 -20.99 5.84 15.35
C ARG A 137 -20.42 7.26 15.14
N LEU A 138 -19.61 7.44 14.11
CA LEU A 138 -19.01 8.75 13.79
C LEU A 138 -20.05 9.76 13.31
N ALA A 139 -21.10 9.33 12.60
CA ALA A 139 -22.21 10.20 12.21
C ALA A 139 -22.97 10.75 13.42
N GLU A 140 -23.26 9.91 14.41
CA GLU A 140 -23.88 10.33 15.67
C GLU A 140 -22.98 11.30 16.42
N ARG A 141 -21.69 10.96 16.54
CA ARG A 141 -20.72 11.82 17.22
C ARG A 141 -20.51 13.17 16.54
N LEU A 142 -20.52 13.18 15.21
CA LEU A 142 -20.42 14.41 14.41
C LEU A 142 -21.60 15.34 14.69
N ALA A 143 -22.85 14.83 14.66
CA ALA A 143 -24.05 15.60 14.92
C ALA A 143 -24.12 16.14 16.36
N GLU A 144 -23.57 15.39 17.34
CA GLU A 144 -23.47 15.85 18.74
C GLU A 144 -22.48 17.02 18.91
N LEU A 145 -21.35 16.99 18.21
CA LEU A 145 -20.25 17.95 18.42
C LEU A 145 -20.32 19.17 17.52
N ALA A 146 -20.90 19.04 16.33
CA ALA A 146 -20.99 20.12 15.37
C ALA A 146 -22.05 21.15 15.79
N PRO A 147 -21.73 22.47 15.81
CA PRO A 147 -22.73 23.51 16.01
C PRO A 147 -23.87 23.47 14.97
N ALA A 148 -23.60 22.96 13.78
CA ALA A 148 -24.60 22.73 12.74
C ALA A 148 -25.55 21.55 13.03
N GLY A 149 -25.25 20.71 14.03
CA GLY A 149 -26.07 19.54 14.36
C GLY A 149 -26.20 18.56 13.20
N GLU A 150 -27.42 18.17 12.86
CA GLU A 150 -27.73 17.23 11.78
C GLU A 150 -27.43 17.77 10.37
N ASP A 151 -27.22 19.08 10.20
CA ASP A 151 -26.81 19.68 8.94
C ASP A 151 -25.33 19.36 8.60
N ALA A 152 -24.53 18.92 9.58
CA ALA A 152 -23.22 18.31 9.36
C ALA A 152 -23.39 16.81 9.12
N GLU A 153 -23.52 16.43 7.86
CA GLU A 153 -23.75 15.05 7.45
C GLU A 153 -22.46 14.25 7.27
N LEU A 154 -22.54 12.93 7.45
CA LEU A 154 -21.46 12.00 7.15
C LEU A 154 -21.74 11.20 5.89
N ALA A 155 -20.69 10.93 5.10
CA ALA A 155 -20.65 9.89 4.10
C ALA A 155 -19.39 9.02 4.30
N TRP A 156 -19.42 7.79 3.77
CA TRP A 156 -18.25 6.91 3.76
C TRP A 156 -17.87 6.57 2.32
N ASN A 157 -16.67 6.96 1.93
CA ASN A 157 -16.14 6.77 0.58
C ASN A 157 -14.76 6.11 0.65
N PRO A 158 -14.69 4.77 0.79
CA PRO A 158 -13.43 4.07 0.87
C PRO A 158 -12.58 4.30 -0.38
N GLU A 159 -11.26 4.27 -0.22
CA GLU A 159 -10.30 4.37 -1.30
C GLU A 159 -9.93 2.98 -1.83
N PHE A 160 -9.49 2.91 -3.09
CA PHE A 160 -9.00 1.69 -3.74
C PHE A 160 -7.67 1.91 -4.46
N LEU A 161 -6.88 2.87 -3.98
CA LEU A 161 -5.61 3.28 -4.56
C LEU A 161 -4.56 2.17 -4.50
N ARG A 162 -3.67 2.19 -5.46
CA ARG A 162 -2.44 1.38 -5.46
C ARG A 162 -1.25 2.34 -5.30
N GLU A 163 -0.45 2.18 -4.26
CA GLU A 163 0.82 2.91 -4.14
C GLU A 163 1.64 2.76 -5.43
N GLY A 164 2.31 3.83 -5.88
CA GLY A 164 2.98 3.89 -7.17
C GLY A 164 2.06 4.17 -8.38
N PHE A 165 0.74 4.18 -8.18
CA PHE A 165 -0.29 4.51 -9.17
C PHE A 165 -1.39 5.39 -8.58
N ALA A 166 -1.20 5.94 -7.39
CA ALA A 166 -2.25 6.57 -6.62
C ALA A 166 -2.78 7.85 -7.28
N VAL A 167 -1.94 8.63 -7.95
CA VAL A 167 -2.37 9.79 -8.74
C VAL A 167 -3.34 9.36 -9.83
N ASN A 168 -2.96 8.37 -10.64
CA ASN A 168 -3.81 7.86 -11.71
C ASN A 168 -5.09 7.22 -11.17
N ASP A 169 -4.99 6.39 -10.11
CA ASP A 169 -6.14 5.71 -9.52
C ASP A 169 -7.13 6.70 -8.84
N THR A 170 -6.66 7.90 -8.45
CA THR A 170 -7.53 8.95 -7.92
C THR A 170 -8.25 9.72 -9.03
N LEU A 171 -7.54 10.03 -10.12
CA LEU A 171 -8.11 10.77 -11.26
C LEU A 171 -9.02 9.86 -12.11
N HIS A 172 -8.67 8.59 -12.29
CA HIS A 172 -9.37 7.60 -13.11
C HIS A 172 -9.66 6.32 -12.30
N PRO A 173 -10.53 6.39 -11.27
CA PRO A 173 -10.78 5.25 -10.39
C PRO A 173 -11.54 4.14 -11.12
N ASP A 174 -11.15 2.87 -10.88
CA ASP A 174 -11.88 1.70 -11.39
C ASP A 174 -13.36 1.69 -10.94
N ARG A 175 -13.66 2.30 -9.81
CA ARG A 175 -14.99 2.48 -9.23
C ARG A 175 -14.97 3.50 -8.09
N ILE A 176 -16.11 4.12 -7.86
CA ILE A 176 -16.38 5.01 -6.72
C ILE A 176 -17.50 4.35 -5.90
N VAL A 177 -17.27 4.10 -4.62
CA VAL A 177 -18.27 3.55 -3.70
C VAL A 177 -18.57 4.58 -2.63
N VAL A 178 -19.83 4.88 -2.40
CA VAL A 178 -20.26 5.86 -1.40
C VAL A 178 -21.38 5.30 -0.53
N GLY A 179 -21.13 5.25 0.77
CA GLY A 179 -22.14 4.98 1.78
C GLY A 179 -22.75 6.31 2.23
N VAL A 180 -24.04 6.48 2.09
CA VAL A 180 -24.76 7.73 2.41
C VAL A 180 -26.06 7.44 3.12
N ARG A 181 -26.62 8.45 3.84
CA ARG A 181 -27.92 8.40 4.48
C ARG A 181 -28.91 9.41 3.90
N SER A 182 -28.47 10.32 3.01
CA SER A 182 -29.30 11.37 2.44
C SER A 182 -29.04 11.57 0.95
N GLU A 183 -30.06 12.05 0.24
CA GLU A 183 -29.95 12.47 -1.16
C GLU A 183 -28.99 13.67 -1.33
N ARG A 184 -28.89 14.54 -0.31
CA ARG A 184 -27.97 15.69 -0.33
C ARG A 184 -26.52 15.21 -0.34
N ALA A 185 -26.15 14.27 0.52
CA ALA A 185 -24.80 13.70 0.56
C ALA A 185 -24.44 13.00 -0.75
N GLU A 186 -25.37 12.21 -1.32
CA GLU A 186 -25.17 11.59 -2.64
C GLU A 186 -24.95 12.64 -3.73
N LYS A 187 -25.78 13.68 -3.80
CA LYS A 187 -25.68 14.74 -4.81
C LYS A 187 -24.33 15.47 -4.74
N LEU A 188 -23.88 15.83 -3.54
CA LEU A 188 -22.58 16.47 -3.33
C LEU A 188 -21.42 15.58 -3.81
N LEU A 189 -21.45 14.28 -3.48
CA LEU A 189 -20.41 13.35 -3.95
C LEU A 189 -20.45 13.12 -5.45
N ARG A 190 -21.64 13.11 -6.07
CA ARG A 190 -21.74 13.07 -7.54
C ARG A 190 -21.16 14.32 -8.21
N GLU A 191 -21.27 15.49 -7.56
CA GLU A 191 -20.65 16.72 -8.03
C GLU A 191 -19.12 16.68 -7.90
N VAL A 192 -18.61 16.18 -6.77
CA VAL A 192 -17.15 15.97 -6.57
C VAL A 192 -16.57 15.03 -7.64
N TYR A 193 -17.25 13.93 -7.93
CA TYR A 193 -16.78 12.90 -8.85
C TYR A 193 -17.35 13.02 -10.27
N VAL A 194 -17.86 14.19 -10.66
CA VAL A 194 -18.50 14.38 -11.97
C VAL A 194 -17.59 14.01 -13.14
N THR A 195 -16.31 14.37 -13.08
CA THR A 195 -15.34 14.09 -14.15
C THR A 195 -15.03 12.58 -14.27
N PRO A 196 -14.59 11.85 -13.22
CA PRO A 196 -14.38 10.41 -13.34
C PRO A 196 -15.63 9.64 -13.76
N VAL A 197 -16.82 10.07 -13.30
CA VAL A 197 -18.08 9.43 -13.71
C VAL A 197 -18.38 9.67 -15.19
N ALA A 198 -18.14 10.87 -15.69
CA ALA A 198 -18.30 11.19 -17.12
C ALA A 198 -17.29 10.43 -18.00
N GLU A 199 -16.13 10.06 -17.46
CA GLU A 199 -15.13 9.22 -18.11
C GLU A 199 -15.44 7.73 -18.04
N GLY A 200 -16.53 7.32 -17.35
CA GLY A 200 -17.02 5.96 -17.31
C GLY A 200 -16.75 5.20 -16.01
N SER A 201 -16.23 5.83 -14.97
CA SER A 201 -16.06 5.18 -13.67
C SER A 201 -17.43 4.87 -13.05
N PRO A 202 -17.72 3.61 -12.67
CA PRO A 202 -18.95 3.27 -11.98
C PRO A 202 -19.08 3.99 -10.63
N PHE A 203 -20.25 4.55 -10.37
CA PHE A 203 -20.60 5.21 -9.11
C PHE A 203 -21.63 4.38 -8.35
N VAL A 204 -21.23 3.71 -7.29
CA VAL A 204 -22.03 2.77 -6.51
C VAL A 204 -22.47 3.43 -5.22
N VAL A 205 -23.76 3.67 -5.08
CA VAL A 205 -24.38 4.21 -3.86
C VAL A 205 -24.86 3.05 -2.98
N THR A 206 -24.57 3.13 -1.69
CA THR A 206 -24.93 2.08 -0.72
C THR A 206 -25.07 2.68 0.69
N ASP A 207 -25.31 1.83 1.69
CA ASP A 207 -25.28 2.18 3.12
C ASP A 207 -23.86 2.21 3.70
N PHE A 208 -23.71 2.71 4.93
CA PHE A 208 -22.42 2.78 5.61
C PHE A 208 -21.77 1.42 5.82
N PRO A 209 -22.45 0.40 6.40
CA PRO A 209 -21.85 -0.89 6.62
C PRO A 209 -21.35 -1.54 5.33
N THR A 210 -22.11 -1.45 4.24
CA THR A 210 -21.70 -2.01 2.94
C THR A 210 -20.48 -1.27 2.39
N ALA A 211 -20.43 0.06 2.45
CA ALA A 211 -19.28 0.83 1.98
C ALA A 211 -17.99 0.48 2.76
N GLU A 212 -18.08 0.32 4.09
CA GLU A 212 -16.96 -0.12 4.94
C GLU A 212 -16.50 -1.55 4.56
N LEU A 213 -17.46 -2.48 4.36
CA LEU A 213 -17.17 -3.88 4.02
C LEU A 213 -16.58 -4.04 2.64
N VAL A 214 -16.98 -3.25 1.64
CA VAL A 214 -16.44 -3.36 0.26
C VAL A 214 -14.92 -3.24 0.26
N LYS A 215 -14.34 -2.31 1.03
CA LYS A 215 -12.88 -2.12 1.08
C LYS A 215 -12.18 -3.33 1.68
N THR A 216 -12.60 -3.76 2.85
CA THR A 216 -11.96 -4.89 3.55
C THR A 216 -12.15 -6.21 2.79
N SER A 217 -13.33 -6.41 2.17
CA SER A 217 -13.61 -7.57 1.32
C SER A 217 -12.73 -7.60 0.08
N ALA A 218 -12.56 -6.47 -0.60
CA ALA A 218 -11.68 -6.37 -1.76
C ALA A 218 -10.23 -6.73 -1.40
N ASN A 219 -9.69 -6.14 -0.32
CA ASN A 219 -8.33 -6.42 0.14
C ASN A 219 -8.17 -7.89 0.57
N SER A 220 -9.16 -8.47 1.25
CA SER A 220 -9.17 -9.87 1.65
C SER A 220 -9.16 -10.81 0.44
N PHE A 221 -9.94 -10.50 -0.59
CA PHE A 221 -9.97 -11.30 -1.82
C PHE A 221 -8.63 -11.23 -2.57
N LEU A 222 -8.03 -10.04 -2.67
CA LEU A 222 -6.72 -9.86 -3.30
C LEU A 222 -5.61 -10.63 -2.54
N ALA A 223 -5.61 -10.55 -1.21
CA ALA A 223 -4.69 -11.32 -0.36
C ALA A 223 -4.89 -12.83 -0.56
N THR A 224 -6.15 -13.29 -0.67
CA THR A 224 -6.48 -14.70 -0.92
C THR A 224 -5.92 -15.17 -2.26
N LYS A 225 -6.04 -14.37 -3.34
CA LYS A 225 -5.46 -14.72 -4.65
C LYS A 225 -3.94 -14.93 -4.57
N ILE A 226 -3.24 -14.04 -3.86
CA ILE A 226 -1.77 -14.16 -3.71
C ILE A 226 -1.41 -15.40 -2.87
N SER A 227 -2.11 -15.63 -1.75
CA SER A 227 -1.84 -16.81 -0.93
C SER A 227 -2.23 -18.11 -1.62
N PHE A 228 -3.32 -18.11 -2.42
CA PHE A 228 -3.70 -19.25 -3.24
C PHE A 228 -2.59 -19.64 -4.22
N ILE A 229 -2.08 -18.69 -5.01
CA ILE A 229 -1.01 -19.01 -5.97
C ILE A 229 0.31 -19.38 -5.27
N ASN A 230 0.56 -18.85 -4.09
CA ASN A 230 1.71 -19.24 -3.26
C ASN A 230 1.57 -20.67 -2.72
N ALA A 231 0.36 -21.10 -2.33
CA ALA A 231 0.10 -22.50 -1.99
C ALA A 231 0.28 -23.41 -3.21
N MET A 232 -0.17 -22.99 -4.40
CA MET A 232 0.06 -23.74 -5.63
C MET A 232 1.55 -23.82 -5.99
N ALA A 233 2.34 -22.80 -5.64
CA ALA A 233 3.80 -22.85 -5.82
C ALA A 233 4.43 -23.98 -4.98
N GLU A 234 3.99 -24.19 -3.74
CA GLU A 234 4.46 -25.32 -2.89
C GLU A 234 4.08 -26.68 -3.50
N VAL A 235 2.88 -26.78 -4.07
CA VAL A 235 2.46 -28.00 -4.78
C VAL A 235 3.29 -28.22 -6.04
N CYS A 236 3.58 -27.15 -6.81
CA CYS A 236 4.46 -27.24 -7.97
C CYS A 236 5.88 -27.69 -7.58
N GLU A 237 6.44 -27.15 -6.50
CA GLU A 237 7.75 -27.57 -5.97
C GLU A 237 7.78 -29.08 -5.64
N ALA A 238 6.70 -29.61 -5.06
CA ALA A 238 6.59 -31.03 -4.73
C ALA A 238 6.33 -31.95 -5.94
N ALA A 239 5.72 -31.41 -7.00
CA ALA A 239 5.30 -32.17 -8.20
C ALA A 239 6.19 -31.90 -9.44
N ASP A 240 7.29 -31.16 -9.28
CA ASP A 240 8.17 -30.69 -10.38
C ASP A 240 7.42 -29.90 -11.46
N GLY A 241 6.42 -29.11 -11.04
CA GLY A 241 5.63 -28.22 -11.89
C GLY A 241 6.19 -26.79 -11.94
N ASP A 242 5.62 -25.97 -12.85
CA ASP A 242 5.96 -24.54 -12.98
C ASP A 242 4.73 -23.68 -12.62
N VAL A 243 4.81 -23.00 -11.48
CA VAL A 243 3.71 -22.14 -10.97
C VAL A 243 3.45 -20.94 -11.90
N ALA A 244 4.45 -20.44 -12.64
CA ALA A 244 4.25 -19.33 -13.58
C ALA A 244 3.35 -19.76 -14.74
N LYS A 245 3.58 -20.97 -15.29
CA LYS A 245 2.73 -21.57 -16.34
C LYS A 245 1.35 -21.94 -15.81
N LEU A 246 1.27 -22.46 -14.58
CA LEU A 246 0.00 -22.73 -13.90
C LEU A 246 -0.82 -21.44 -13.74
N ALA A 247 -0.21 -20.38 -13.22
CA ALA A 247 -0.86 -19.08 -13.05
C ALA A 247 -1.32 -18.46 -14.38
N GLU A 248 -0.50 -18.59 -15.42
CA GLU A 248 -0.87 -18.16 -16.79
C GLU A 248 -2.10 -18.93 -17.28
N ALA A 249 -2.07 -20.25 -17.17
CA ALA A 249 -3.14 -21.11 -17.68
C ALA A 249 -4.49 -20.83 -16.99
N ILE A 250 -4.53 -20.82 -15.65
CA ILE A 250 -5.77 -20.53 -14.92
C ILE A 250 -6.21 -19.08 -15.08
N GLY A 251 -5.28 -18.16 -15.28
CA GLY A 251 -5.56 -16.73 -15.47
C GLY A 251 -6.23 -16.40 -16.80
N HIS A 252 -6.29 -17.34 -17.77
CA HIS A 252 -7.07 -17.20 -19.00
C HIS A 252 -8.56 -17.38 -18.79
N ASP A 253 -8.99 -18.00 -17.69
CA ASP A 253 -10.41 -18.03 -17.31
C ASP A 253 -10.81 -16.63 -16.81
N GLU A 254 -11.78 -15.98 -17.47
CA GLU A 254 -12.24 -14.63 -17.12
C GLU A 254 -12.77 -14.52 -15.69
N ARG A 255 -13.33 -15.62 -15.14
CA ARG A 255 -13.81 -15.69 -13.74
C ARG A 255 -12.68 -15.61 -12.73
N ILE A 256 -11.44 -15.94 -13.11
CA ILE A 256 -10.24 -15.91 -12.29
C ILE A 256 -9.42 -14.64 -12.59
N GLY A 257 -9.07 -14.44 -13.87
CA GLY A 257 -8.26 -13.32 -14.35
C GLY A 257 -6.79 -13.41 -13.94
N LYS A 258 -5.90 -12.79 -14.71
CA LYS A 258 -4.44 -12.87 -14.54
C LYS A 258 -3.87 -12.05 -13.38
N LYS A 259 -4.56 -10.98 -12.94
CA LYS A 259 -4.05 -10.07 -11.91
C LYS A 259 -4.01 -10.75 -10.54
N PHE A 260 -2.97 -10.45 -9.76
CA PHE A 260 -2.72 -10.99 -8.39
C PHE A 260 -2.47 -12.51 -8.34
N LEU A 261 -2.00 -13.12 -9.42
CA LEU A 261 -1.62 -14.54 -9.50
C LEU A 261 -0.11 -14.75 -9.68
N ARG A 262 0.74 -13.88 -9.15
CA ARG A 262 2.19 -14.07 -9.16
C ARG A 262 2.65 -14.65 -7.84
N ALA A 263 3.21 -15.86 -7.88
CA ALA A 263 3.83 -16.49 -6.72
C ALA A 263 5.18 -15.86 -6.37
N GLY A 264 5.54 -15.90 -5.09
CA GLY A 264 6.80 -15.38 -4.58
C GLY A 264 6.87 -15.40 -3.06
N ILE A 265 7.59 -14.44 -2.46
CA ILE A 265 7.77 -14.32 -1.00
C ILE A 265 6.56 -13.72 -0.26
N GLY A 266 5.43 -13.58 -0.93
CA GLY A 266 4.20 -13.07 -0.35
C GLY A 266 4.01 -11.56 -0.49
N PHE A 267 2.91 -11.08 0.08
CA PHE A 267 2.53 -9.68 0.13
C PHE A 267 2.96 -9.01 1.45
N GLY A 268 3.11 -7.69 1.39
CA GLY A 268 3.41 -6.82 2.51
C GLY A 268 2.73 -5.46 2.34
N GLY A 269 3.34 -4.42 2.84
CA GLY A 269 2.86 -3.05 2.79
C GLY A 269 1.89 -2.71 3.91
N GLY A 270 1.49 -1.45 3.96
CA GLY A 270 0.64 -0.90 5.02
C GLY A 270 -0.85 -1.23 4.89
N CYS A 271 -1.29 -2.02 3.88
CA CYS A 271 -2.71 -2.26 3.62
C CYS A 271 -3.11 -3.72 3.82
N LEU A 272 -2.70 -4.65 2.91
CA LEU A 272 -3.23 -6.01 2.92
C LEU A 272 -3.05 -6.73 4.26
N PRO A 273 -1.85 -6.77 4.90
CA PRO A 273 -1.68 -7.51 6.15
C PRO A 273 -2.54 -6.97 7.30
N LYS A 274 -2.57 -5.64 7.48
CA LYS A 274 -3.35 -5.05 8.56
C LYS A 274 -4.85 -5.19 8.34
N ASP A 275 -5.34 -5.04 7.09
CA ASP A 275 -6.77 -5.03 6.79
C ASP A 275 -7.39 -6.42 6.98
N ILE A 276 -6.71 -7.50 6.54
CA ILE A 276 -7.22 -8.87 6.78
C ILE A 276 -7.24 -9.21 8.27
N ARG A 277 -6.22 -8.79 9.04
CA ARG A 277 -6.15 -9.00 10.50
C ARG A 277 -7.24 -8.21 11.23
N ALA A 278 -7.40 -6.92 10.90
CA ALA A 278 -8.45 -6.09 11.46
C ALA A 278 -9.85 -6.61 11.11
N PHE A 279 -10.04 -7.13 9.89
CA PHE A 279 -11.32 -7.70 9.47
C PHE A 279 -11.66 -8.97 10.25
N MET A 280 -10.69 -9.87 10.46
CA MET A 280 -10.87 -11.05 11.32
C MET A 280 -11.23 -10.66 12.77
N ALA A 281 -10.53 -9.68 13.34
CA ALA A 281 -10.81 -9.19 14.70
C ALA A 281 -12.24 -8.63 14.79
N ARG A 282 -12.63 -7.79 13.83
CA ARG A 282 -13.97 -7.20 13.82
C ARG A 282 -15.08 -8.22 13.61
N ALA A 283 -14.87 -9.22 12.75
CA ALA A 283 -15.82 -10.31 12.56
C ALA A 283 -16.04 -11.09 13.87
N GLY A 284 -14.99 -11.32 14.66
CA GLY A 284 -15.09 -11.93 15.98
C GLY A 284 -15.94 -11.10 16.96
N GLU A 285 -15.74 -9.76 17.00
CA GLU A 285 -16.53 -8.85 17.82
C GLU A 285 -18.03 -8.86 17.44
N LEU A 286 -18.33 -9.11 16.16
CA LEU A 286 -19.70 -9.20 15.63
C LEU A 286 -20.31 -10.61 15.74
N GLY A 287 -19.58 -11.60 16.27
CA GLY A 287 -20.03 -12.99 16.34
C GLY A 287 -20.00 -13.74 15.01
N ALA A 288 -19.25 -13.24 14.01
CA ALA A 288 -19.11 -13.82 12.67
C ALA A 288 -17.70 -14.39 12.41
N ASP A 289 -16.97 -14.77 13.46
CA ASP A 289 -15.57 -15.25 13.40
C ASP A 289 -15.39 -16.45 12.48
N GLN A 290 -16.37 -17.36 12.45
CA GLN A 290 -16.33 -18.57 11.62
C GLN A 290 -16.32 -18.26 10.11
N ALA A 291 -16.95 -17.16 9.70
CA ALA A 291 -17.02 -16.76 8.28
C ALA A 291 -15.65 -16.41 7.69
N LEU A 292 -14.71 -15.93 8.50
CA LEU A 292 -13.40 -15.45 8.07
C LEU A 292 -12.22 -16.33 8.49
N THR A 293 -12.48 -17.56 8.93
CA THR A 293 -11.41 -18.51 9.33
C THR A 293 -10.39 -18.76 8.23
N PHE A 294 -10.82 -18.76 6.96
CA PHE A 294 -9.93 -18.92 5.81
C PHE A 294 -8.86 -17.82 5.69
N LEU A 295 -9.14 -16.59 6.16
CA LEU A 295 -8.16 -15.50 6.15
C LEU A 295 -6.98 -15.76 7.10
N ARG A 296 -7.17 -16.57 8.14
CA ARG A 296 -6.07 -17.02 9.00
C ARG A 296 -5.08 -17.88 8.21
N GLU A 297 -5.59 -18.77 7.36
CA GLU A 297 -4.74 -19.57 6.48
C GLU A 297 -4.07 -18.71 5.40
N VAL A 298 -4.78 -17.71 4.88
CA VAL A 298 -4.20 -16.74 3.93
C VAL A 298 -2.99 -16.03 4.53
N ASP A 299 -3.08 -15.53 5.78
CA ASP A 299 -1.96 -14.88 6.49
C ASP A 299 -0.85 -15.89 6.82
N THR A 300 -1.20 -17.09 7.25
CA THR A 300 -0.25 -18.18 7.55
C THR A 300 0.58 -18.58 6.32
N ILE A 301 -0.05 -18.79 5.17
CA ILE A 301 0.63 -19.08 3.90
C ILE A 301 1.57 -17.90 3.54
N ASN A 302 1.06 -16.67 3.64
CA ASN A 302 1.85 -15.48 3.34
C ASN A 302 3.13 -15.39 4.19
N MET A 303 3.04 -15.63 5.48
CA MET A 303 4.19 -15.58 6.38
C MET A 303 5.16 -16.75 6.14
N ARG A 304 4.66 -17.95 5.83
CA ARG A 304 5.48 -19.15 5.57
C ARG A 304 6.38 -18.97 4.34
N ARG A 305 5.92 -18.28 3.29
CA ARG A 305 6.73 -18.04 2.09
C ARG A 305 8.05 -17.29 2.37
N ARG A 306 8.04 -16.40 3.36
CA ARG A 306 9.26 -15.70 3.80
C ARG A 306 10.30 -16.67 4.38
N GLY A 307 9.85 -17.56 5.25
CA GLY A 307 10.71 -18.62 5.81
C GLY A 307 11.25 -19.58 4.74
N GLN A 308 10.43 -19.95 3.77
CA GLN A 308 10.87 -20.79 2.64
C GLN A 308 11.98 -20.15 1.82
N MET A 309 11.95 -18.82 1.59
CA MET A 309 13.05 -18.12 0.93
C MET A 309 14.34 -18.17 1.76
N VAL A 310 14.25 -18.06 3.07
CA VAL A 310 15.41 -18.22 3.97
C VAL A 310 16.00 -19.63 3.85
N GLU A 311 15.15 -20.66 3.82
CA GLU A 311 15.62 -22.05 3.64
C GLU A 311 16.22 -22.28 2.24
N MET A 312 15.62 -21.74 1.18
CA MET A 312 16.22 -21.79 -0.16
C MET A 312 17.61 -21.17 -0.19
N ALA A 313 17.80 -20.03 0.52
CA ALA A 313 19.11 -19.38 0.62
C ALA A 313 20.10 -20.26 1.40
N ARG A 314 19.67 -20.90 2.47
CA ARG A 314 20.48 -21.84 3.24
C ARG A 314 20.93 -23.04 2.40
N GLU A 315 20.01 -23.67 1.68
CA GLU A 315 20.29 -24.78 0.78
C GLU A 315 21.28 -24.39 -0.32
N ALA A 316 21.09 -23.22 -0.95
CA ALA A 316 21.96 -22.71 -1.99
C ALA A 316 23.39 -22.45 -1.50
N LEU A 317 23.57 -22.24 -0.18
CA LEU A 317 24.86 -22.07 0.48
C LEU A 317 25.43 -23.36 1.07
N GLY A 318 24.84 -24.51 0.75
CA GLY A 318 25.32 -25.84 1.16
C GLY A 318 24.63 -26.41 2.38
N GLY A 319 23.46 -25.89 2.81
CA GLY A 319 22.61 -26.46 3.85
C GLY A 319 23.07 -26.17 5.28
N GLY A 320 24.12 -25.39 5.48
CA GLY A 320 24.71 -25.10 6.79
C GLY A 320 24.25 -23.78 7.43
N SER A 321 25.08 -23.26 8.32
CA SER A 321 24.89 -21.95 8.96
C SER A 321 25.12 -20.80 7.98
N PHE A 322 24.43 -19.67 8.17
CA PHE A 322 24.74 -18.40 7.50
C PHE A 322 25.98 -17.71 8.04
N LEU A 323 26.57 -18.20 9.12
CA LEU A 323 27.75 -17.56 9.75
C LEU A 323 28.90 -17.40 8.73
N GLY A 324 29.35 -16.16 8.54
CA GLY A 324 30.41 -15.83 7.60
C GLY A 324 29.98 -15.80 6.11
N LYS A 325 28.74 -16.10 5.79
CA LYS A 325 28.19 -16.00 4.43
C LYS A 325 27.78 -14.58 4.11
N ARG A 326 28.09 -14.13 2.88
CA ARG A 326 27.70 -12.83 2.34
C ARG A 326 26.45 -13.00 1.48
N VAL A 327 25.37 -12.32 1.86
CA VAL A 327 24.09 -12.38 1.17
C VAL A 327 23.73 -11.00 0.66
N ALA A 328 23.58 -10.85 -0.64
CA ALA A 328 23.07 -9.64 -1.25
C ALA A 328 21.56 -9.71 -1.41
N VAL A 329 20.87 -8.63 -1.07
CA VAL A 329 19.42 -8.51 -1.22
C VAL A 329 19.12 -7.34 -2.15
N LEU A 330 18.50 -7.62 -3.28
CA LEU A 330 18.01 -6.63 -4.22
C LEU A 330 16.51 -6.42 -3.98
N GLY A 331 16.19 -5.28 -3.38
CA GLY A 331 14.85 -4.89 -2.95
C GLY A 331 14.70 -4.83 -1.43
N ALA A 332 14.11 -3.75 -0.94
CA ALA A 332 13.72 -3.53 0.45
C ALA A 332 12.24 -3.17 0.58
N THR A 333 11.67 -2.50 -0.41
CA THR A 333 10.26 -2.14 -0.44
C THR A 333 9.39 -3.38 -0.66
N PHE A 334 8.12 -3.32 -0.20
CA PHE A 334 7.22 -4.46 -0.35
C PHE A 334 6.80 -4.72 -1.80
N LYS A 335 6.91 -3.71 -2.67
CA LYS A 335 6.71 -3.74 -4.12
C LYS A 335 7.48 -2.62 -4.80
N PRO A 336 7.67 -2.65 -6.15
CA PRO A 336 8.28 -1.53 -6.89
C PRO A 336 7.38 -0.28 -6.89
N ASP A 337 7.96 0.83 -7.32
CA ASP A 337 7.32 2.14 -7.49
C ASP A 337 6.74 2.75 -6.19
N SER A 338 7.32 2.37 -5.04
CA SER A 338 7.00 2.87 -3.70
C SER A 338 8.26 2.90 -2.85
N ASP A 339 8.32 3.75 -1.82
CA ASP A 339 9.35 3.75 -0.78
C ASP A 339 8.90 3.04 0.52
N ASP A 340 7.70 2.43 0.49
CA ASP A 340 7.09 1.77 1.64
C ASP A 340 7.76 0.44 1.97
N VAL A 341 8.26 0.34 3.19
CA VAL A 341 8.91 -0.84 3.77
C VAL A 341 8.10 -1.49 4.90
N ARG A 342 6.88 -1.03 5.15
CA ARG A 342 5.99 -1.59 6.18
C ARG A 342 5.67 -3.05 5.84
N ASP A 343 5.85 -3.93 6.83
CA ASP A 343 5.68 -5.39 6.67
C ASP A 343 6.33 -5.94 5.38
N SER A 344 7.50 -5.38 4.99
CA SER A 344 8.20 -5.81 3.78
C SER A 344 8.66 -7.27 3.88
N PRO A 345 8.21 -8.16 2.98
CA PRO A 345 8.72 -9.52 2.91
C PRO A 345 10.23 -9.60 2.65
N ALA A 346 10.74 -8.66 1.84
CA ALA A 346 12.16 -8.58 1.52
C ALA A 346 13.02 -8.29 2.76
N LEU A 347 12.66 -7.26 3.54
CA LEU A 347 13.38 -6.92 4.78
C LEU A 347 13.18 -7.98 5.87
N ASN A 348 12.02 -8.65 5.91
CA ASN A 348 11.80 -9.75 6.83
C ASN A 348 12.75 -10.93 6.53
N VAL A 349 12.91 -11.31 5.26
CA VAL A 349 13.88 -12.34 4.83
C VAL A 349 15.31 -11.91 5.17
N ALA A 350 15.69 -10.67 4.81
CA ALA A 350 17.01 -10.10 5.09
C ALA A 350 17.34 -10.12 6.59
N GLY A 351 16.39 -9.69 7.43
CA GLY A 351 16.51 -9.69 8.88
C GLY A 351 16.65 -11.10 9.47
N GLN A 352 15.86 -12.07 9.00
CA GLN A 352 15.98 -13.47 9.45
C GLN A 352 17.34 -14.08 9.12
N ILE A 353 17.90 -13.82 7.93
CA ILE A 353 19.23 -14.29 7.53
C ILE A 353 20.31 -13.61 8.40
N HIS A 354 20.18 -12.30 8.63
CA HIS A 354 21.11 -11.54 9.47
C HIS A 354 21.12 -12.08 10.93
N LEU A 355 19.95 -12.30 11.52
CA LEU A 355 19.83 -12.88 12.88
C LEU A 355 20.46 -14.26 13.00
N GLN A 356 20.59 -14.99 11.91
CA GLN A 356 21.23 -16.32 11.84
C GLN A 356 22.73 -16.23 11.47
N GLY A 357 23.33 -15.03 11.54
CA GLY A 357 24.77 -14.78 11.37
C GLY A 357 25.22 -14.46 9.95
N GLY A 358 24.30 -14.29 9.00
CA GLY A 358 24.60 -13.86 7.63
C GLY A 358 25.03 -12.39 7.56
N GLN A 359 26.03 -12.09 6.74
CA GLN A 359 26.42 -10.73 6.39
C GLN A 359 25.53 -10.24 5.24
N VAL A 360 24.43 -9.57 5.58
CA VAL A 360 23.43 -9.14 4.59
C VAL A 360 23.72 -7.71 4.14
N THR A 361 23.75 -7.49 2.82
CA THR A 361 23.81 -6.16 2.19
C THR A 361 22.61 -5.95 1.31
N VAL A 362 21.85 -4.87 1.56
CA VAL A 362 20.60 -4.53 0.89
C VAL A 362 20.80 -3.35 -0.04
N TYR A 363 20.16 -3.39 -1.19
CA TYR A 363 19.97 -2.24 -2.07
C TYR A 363 18.53 -2.16 -2.57
N ASP A 364 17.98 -0.95 -2.59
CA ASP A 364 16.65 -0.63 -3.14
C ASP A 364 16.67 0.77 -3.77
N PRO A 365 16.06 0.99 -4.93
CA PRO A 365 16.08 2.30 -5.61
C PRO A 365 15.44 3.46 -4.84
N LYS A 366 14.46 3.18 -3.95
CA LYS A 366 13.67 4.21 -3.24
C LYS A 366 13.54 3.98 -1.74
N GLY A 367 13.52 2.73 -1.28
CA GLY A 367 13.22 2.38 0.11
C GLY A 367 14.38 2.48 1.09
N MET A 368 15.59 2.90 0.68
CA MET A 368 16.81 2.83 1.49
C MET A 368 16.74 3.60 2.81
N ALA A 369 16.23 4.83 2.80
CA ALA A 369 16.14 5.66 4.00
C ALA A 369 15.18 5.02 5.03
N ASN A 370 14.04 4.52 4.58
CA ASN A 370 13.05 3.84 5.39
C ASN A 370 13.57 2.50 5.92
N ALA A 371 14.27 1.73 5.07
CA ALA A 371 14.87 0.45 5.44
C ALA A 371 15.94 0.61 6.53
N ARG A 372 16.86 1.56 6.38
CA ARG A 372 17.91 1.87 7.39
C ARG A 372 17.31 2.23 8.75
N ARG A 373 16.18 2.94 8.77
CA ARG A 373 15.50 3.32 10.00
C ARG A 373 14.89 2.12 10.73
N LEU A 374 14.29 1.17 9.99
CA LEU A 374 13.65 -0.01 10.57
C LEU A 374 14.61 -1.14 10.86
N PHE A 375 15.65 -1.33 10.04
CA PHE A 375 16.64 -2.40 10.18
C PHE A 375 18.08 -1.83 10.19
N PRO A 376 18.44 -1.05 11.22
CA PRO A 376 19.73 -0.35 11.27
C PRO A 376 20.98 -1.27 11.34
N THR A 377 20.78 -2.55 11.63
CA THR A 377 21.87 -3.55 11.75
C THR A 377 22.24 -4.21 10.43
N LEU A 378 21.43 -4.06 9.38
CA LEU A 378 21.76 -4.57 8.05
C LEU A 378 22.83 -3.71 7.37
N GLY A 379 23.60 -4.31 6.46
CA GLY A 379 24.45 -3.58 5.54
C GLY A 379 23.63 -2.96 4.40
N TYR A 380 24.08 -1.82 3.88
CA TYR A 380 23.38 -1.11 2.81
C TYR A 380 24.36 -0.61 1.75
N ALA A 381 23.99 -0.71 0.48
CA ALA A 381 24.76 -0.24 -0.66
C ALA A 381 23.98 0.82 -1.46
N ASP A 382 24.67 1.62 -2.26
CA ASP A 382 24.04 2.69 -3.04
C ASP A 382 23.70 2.26 -4.48
N THR A 383 24.17 1.06 -4.90
CA THR A 383 23.86 0.46 -6.21
C THR A 383 23.75 -1.05 -6.11
N ALA A 384 23.03 -1.68 -7.07
CA ALA A 384 22.92 -3.14 -7.17
C ALA A 384 24.30 -3.82 -7.25
N THR A 385 25.21 -3.27 -8.07
CA THR A 385 26.59 -3.81 -8.23
C THR A 385 27.39 -3.73 -6.93
N GLN A 386 27.22 -2.68 -6.14
CA GLN A 386 27.88 -2.58 -4.83
C GLN A 386 27.29 -3.59 -3.84
N ALA A 387 25.96 -3.78 -3.85
CA ALA A 387 25.29 -4.71 -2.96
C ALA A 387 25.76 -6.15 -3.17
N VAL A 388 25.95 -6.56 -4.42
CA VAL A 388 26.33 -7.95 -4.74
C VAL A 388 27.85 -8.20 -4.64
N ARG A 389 28.68 -7.20 -4.37
CA ARG A 389 30.14 -7.36 -4.34
C ARG A 389 30.59 -8.38 -3.31
N GLY A 390 31.20 -9.46 -3.80
CA GLY A 390 31.68 -10.57 -3.00
C GLY A 390 30.57 -11.41 -2.36
N ALA A 391 29.34 -11.31 -2.83
CA ALA A 391 28.23 -12.13 -2.34
C ALA A 391 28.38 -13.60 -2.70
N ASP A 392 28.02 -14.49 -1.78
CA ASP A 392 27.92 -15.93 -1.98
C ASP A 392 26.57 -16.31 -2.60
N VAL A 393 25.55 -15.50 -2.38
CA VAL A 393 24.19 -15.63 -2.97
C VAL A 393 23.55 -14.25 -3.13
N VAL A 394 22.78 -14.09 -4.20
CA VAL A 394 21.97 -12.90 -4.49
C VAL A 394 20.50 -13.26 -4.39
N LEU A 395 19.74 -12.50 -3.62
CA LEU A 395 18.30 -12.63 -3.46
C LEU A 395 17.62 -11.45 -4.17
N HIS A 396 16.77 -11.74 -5.17
CA HIS A 396 15.91 -10.75 -5.83
C HIS A 396 14.54 -10.76 -5.15
N LEU A 397 14.26 -9.76 -4.30
CA LEU A 397 13.10 -9.76 -3.39
C LEU A 397 12.08 -8.65 -3.63
N THR A 398 12.39 -7.68 -4.53
CA THR A 398 11.41 -6.71 -5.04
C THR A 398 11.62 -6.51 -6.53
N GLU A 399 10.57 -6.60 -7.32
CA GLU A 399 10.63 -6.67 -8.77
C GLU A 399 10.76 -5.29 -9.44
N TRP A 400 11.67 -4.45 -8.97
CA TRP A 400 11.99 -3.17 -9.59
C TRP A 400 12.38 -3.33 -11.05
N ARG A 401 12.02 -2.37 -11.90
CA ARG A 401 12.41 -2.36 -13.30
C ARG A 401 13.93 -2.38 -13.45
N GLU A 402 14.64 -1.61 -12.65
CA GLU A 402 16.09 -1.58 -12.59
C GLU A 402 16.70 -2.99 -12.45
N PHE A 403 16.15 -3.83 -11.56
CA PHE A 403 16.69 -5.17 -11.36
C PHE A 403 16.39 -6.13 -12.52
N ARG A 404 15.28 -5.92 -13.22
CA ARG A 404 14.95 -6.71 -14.42
C ARG A 404 15.82 -6.35 -15.63
N GLU A 405 16.38 -5.15 -15.64
CA GLU A 405 17.27 -4.63 -16.69
C GLU A 405 18.76 -4.83 -16.38
N LEU A 406 19.12 -5.43 -15.24
CA LEU A 406 20.51 -5.76 -14.89
C LEU A 406 21.11 -6.75 -15.90
N ASP A 407 22.36 -6.49 -16.31
CA ASP A 407 23.14 -7.44 -17.10
C ASP A 407 23.74 -8.53 -16.18
N PRO A 408 23.30 -9.80 -16.31
CA PRO A 408 23.82 -10.89 -15.48
C PRO A 408 25.32 -11.14 -15.65
N ALA A 409 25.91 -10.84 -16.82
CA ALA A 409 27.33 -11.01 -17.05
C ALA A 409 28.13 -10.01 -16.21
N VAL A 410 27.74 -8.73 -16.25
CA VAL A 410 28.38 -7.66 -15.46
C VAL A 410 28.22 -7.93 -13.96
N LEU A 411 27.03 -8.33 -13.52
CA LEU A 411 26.79 -8.63 -12.12
C LEU A 411 27.62 -9.85 -11.65
N GLY A 412 27.81 -10.82 -12.54
CA GLY A 412 28.59 -12.03 -12.30
C GLY A 412 30.09 -11.80 -12.07
N GLU A 413 30.63 -10.64 -12.47
CA GLU A 413 32.04 -10.26 -12.19
C GLU A 413 32.22 -9.76 -10.75
N ALA A 414 31.15 -9.29 -10.11
CA ALA A 414 31.22 -8.69 -8.77
C ALA A 414 30.98 -9.72 -7.65
N VAL A 415 30.35 -10.86 -7.90
CA VAL A 415 30.00 -11.85 -6.89
C VAL A 415 31.11 -12.88 -6.64
N THR A 416 31.09 -13.52 -5.48
CA THR A 416 31.93 -14.70 -5.22
C THR A 416 31.37 -15.93 -5.92
N SER A 417 30.04 -16.08 -5.90
CA SER A 417 29.35 -17.22 -6.53
C SER A 417 28.15 -16.72 -7.33
N ARG A 418 28.01 -17.23 -8.56
CA ARG A 418 26.89 -16.89 -9.45
C ARG A 418 25.63 -17.69 -9.07
N VAL A 419 25.10 -17.41 -7.88
CA VAL A 419 23.86 -18.00 -7.37
C VAL A 419 22.82 -16.92 -7.17
N LEU A 420 21.67 -17.05 -7.83
CA LEU A 420 20.55 -16.11 -7.74
C LEU A 420 19.27 -16.82 -7.38
N LEU A 421 18.61 -16.31 -6.36
CA LEU A 421 17.27 -16.75 -5.93
C LEU A 421 16.25 -15.66 -6.22
N ASP A 422 15.31 -15.95 -7.11
CA ASP A 422 14.24 -15.02 -7.47
C ASP A 422 12.98 -15.26 -6.63
N GLY A 423 12.80 -14.44 -5.63
CA GLY A 423 11.63 -14.45 -4.73
C GLY A 423 10.39 -13.79 -5.31
N ARG A 424 10.45 -13.28 -6.54
CA ARG A 424 9.33 -12.58 -7.20
C ARG A 424 8.89 -13.20 -8.52
N ASN A 425 9.61 -14.20 -9.01
CA ASN A 425 9.34 -14.78 -10.33
C ASN A 425 9.28 -13.70 -11.45
N ALA A 426 10.19 -12.72 -11.39
CA ALA A 426 10.14 -11.55 -12.26
C ALA A 426 11.33 -11.44 -13.23
N LEU A 427 12.36 -12.26 -13.03
CA LEU A 427 13.52 -12.33 -13.92
C LEU A 427 13.36 -13.45 -14.96
N ASP A 428 14.04 -13.31 -16.10
CA ASP A 428 14.07 -14.35 -17.13
C ASP A 428 15.12 -15.42 -16.79
N PRO A 429 14.72 -16.66 -16.44
CA PRO A 429 15.64 -17.73 -16.06
C PRO A 429 16.67 -18.06 -17.12
N GLU A 430 16.28 -18.02 -18.41
CA GLU A 430 17.13 -18.38 -19.53
C GLU A 430 18.28 -17.38 -19.73
N VAL A 431 18.01 -16.09 -19.50
CA VAL A 431 19.02 -15.03 -19.59
C VAL A 431 20.07 -15.22 -18.50
N TRP A 432 19.64 -15.49 -17.26
CA TRP A 432 20.56 -15.68 -16.14
C TRP A 432 21.36 -16.99 -16.24
N ARG A 433 20.71 -18.10 -16.63
CA ARG A 433 21.39 -19.40 -16.84
C ARG A 433 22.44 -19.33 -17.94
N ARG A 434 22.13 -18.68 -19.08
CA ARG A 434 23.10 -18.49 -20.18
C ARG A 434 24.31 -17.66 -19.75
N ALA A 435 24.18 -16.76 -18.80
CA ALA A 435 25.28 -16.00 -18.21
C ALA A 435 26.05 -16.80 -17.13
N GLY A 436 25.76 -18.09 -16.96
CA GLY A 436 26.47 -18.98 -16.04
C GLY A 436 25.99 -18.90 -14.58
N TRP A 437 24.78 -18.38 -14.33
CA TRP A 437 24.20 -18.34 -12.99
C TRP A 437 23.41 -19.60 -12.67
N THR A 438 23.58 -20.11 -11.47
CA THR A 438 22.61 -21.01 -10.84
C THR A 438 21.39 -20.19 -10.46
N TYR A 439 20.33 -20.28 -11.26
CA TYR A 439 19.08 -19.56 -11.04
C TYR A 439 18.04 -20.48 -10.44
N ARG A 440 17.46 -20.09 -9.33
CA ARG A 440 16.31 -20.76 -8.69
C ARG A 440 15.21 -19.73 -8.40
N ALA A 441 13.97 -20.15 -8.52
CA ALA A 441 12.80 -19.31 -8.20
C ALA A 441 11.74 -20.14 -7.48
N MET A 442 10.92 -19.50 -6.67
CA MET A 442 9.89 -20.15 -5.87
C MET A 442 8.78 -20.73 -6.75
N GLY A 443 8.47 -22.02 -6.58
CA GLY A 443 7.42 -22.71 -7.33
C GLY A 443 7.80 -23.05 -8.78
N ARG A 444 9.09 -23.03 -9.12
CA ARG A 444 9.58 -23.38 -10.45
C ARG A 444 10.62 -24.50 -10.39
N PRO A 445 10.68 -25.37 -11.41
CA PRO A 445 11.70 -26.42 -11.47
C PRO A 445 13.12 -25.85 -11.49
N THR A 446 14.05 -26.58 -10.91
CA THR A 446 15.47 -26.19 -10.79
C THR A 446 16.30 -26.56 -12.01
N ALA A 447 15.74 -27.28 -12.97
CA ALA A 447 16.43 -27.75 -14.19
C ALA A 447 16.64 -26.68 -15.23
#